data_8d432aa327409979109a0aef749132e0
#
_entry.id   8d432aa327409979109a0aef749132e0
#
_cell.length_a   1.000
_cell.length_b   1.000
_cell.length_c   1.000
_cell.angle_alpha   90.00
_cell.angle_beta   90.00
_cell.angle_gamma   90.00
#
_symmetry.space_group_name_H-M   'P 1'
#
loop_
_entity.id
_entity.type
_entity.pdbx_description
1 polymer ?
#
loop_
_entity_poly.entity_id
_entity_poly.type
_entity_poly.pdbx_seq_one_letter_code
_entity_poly.pdbx_strand_id
1 'polypeptide(L)'
;MNTDDLNSRVTQAIWDAQHLEEQSSNYKPAWLNVSRIEDELVMCPSLSLEERGIARRGAVSAALRAGEHNRAQELVQKYRPTISTTHYQELCSILTPKG
;
A
#
# COMPACT_ATOMS: atom_id res chain seq x y z
N MET A 1 1.01 15.94 10.24
CA MET A 1 0.07 14.85 10.53
C MET A 1 0.80 13.78 11.31
N ASN A 2 0.25 13.29 12.41
CA ASN A 2 0.93 12.29 13.20
C ASN A 2 0.55 10.87 12.73
N THR A 3 1.31 9.89 13.23
CA THR A 3 1.12 8.48 12.85
C THR A 3 -0.26 7.95 13.24
N ASP A 4 -0.80 8.39 14.38
CA ASP A 4 -2.11 7.93 14.83
C ASP A 4 -3.23 8.36 13.89
N ASP A 5 -3.16 9.59 13.38
CA ASP A 5 -4.13 10.07 12.40
C ASP A 5 -4.08 9.25 11.12
N LEU A 6 -2.87 8.97 10.63
CA LEU A 6 -2.71 8.17 9.42
C LEU A 6 -3.16 6.73 9.61
N ASN A 7 -2.87 6.13 10.78
CA ASN A 7 -3.34 4.79 11.10
C ASN A 7 -4.87 4.71 11.13
N SER A 8 -5.52 5.72 11.71
CA SER A 8 -6.98 5.77 11.73
C SER A 8 -7.55 5.92 10.32
N ARG A 9 -6.93 6.77 9.51
CA ARG A 9 -7.36 6.99 8.12
C ARG A 9 -7.20 5.73 7.27
N VAL A 10 -6.08 5.03 7.39
CA VAL A 10 -5.85 3.83 6.61
C VAL A 10 -6.80 2.71 7.03
N THR A 11 -7.03 2.56 8.34
CA THR A 11 -7.96 1.56 8.85
C THR A 11 -9.37 1.79 8.29
N GLN A 12 -9.84 3.02 8.32
CA GLN A 12 -11.15 3.37 7.78
C GLN A 12 -11.20 3.17 6.27
N ALA A 13 -10.15 3.58 5.56
CA ALA A 13 -10.09 3.43 4.12
C ALA A 13 -10.11 1.97 3.68
N ILE A 14 -9.39 1.11 4.41
CA ILE A 14 -9.40 -0.33 4.14
C ILE A 14 -10.79 -0.92 4.40
N TRP A 15 -11.40 -0.55 5.51
CA TRP A 15 -12.75 -0.99 5.82
C TRP A 15 -13.73 -0.63 4.71
N ASP A 16 -13.70 0.62 4.27
CA ASP A 16 -14.58 1.10 3.21
C ASP A 16 -14.35 0.33 1.91
N ALA A 17 -13.08 0.13 1.54
CA ALA A 17 -12.74 -0.56 0.30
C ALA A 17 -13.14 -2.04 0.33
N GLN A 18 -12.94 -2.70 1.47
CA GLN A 18 -13.26 -4.13 1.62
C GLN A 18 -14.76 -4.43 1.53
N HIS A 19 -15.59 -3.43 1.79
CA HIS A 19 -17.05 -3.59 1.74
C HIS A 19 -17.63 -3.28 0.36
N LEU A 20 -16.79 -2.94 -0.62
CA LEU A 20 -17.23 -2.70 -1.98
C LEU A 20 -17.08 -3.96 -2.83
N GLU A 21 -18.02 -4.18 -3.73
CA GLU A 21 -17.91 -5.26 -4.70
C GLU A 21 -16.93 -4.84 -5.80
N GLU A 22 -16.22 -5.80 -6.37
CA GLU A 22 -15.19 -5.53 -7.38
C GLU A 22 -15.74 -4.81 -8.62
N GLN A 23 -16.99 -5.06 -8.98
CA GLN A 23 -17.61 -4.41 -10.13
C GLN A 23 -18.16 -3.02 -9.81
N SER A 24 -18.12 -2.60 -8.54
CA SER A 24 -18.55 -1.26 -8.17
C SER A 24 -17.62 -0.21 -8.78
N SER A 25 -18.20 0.89 -9.26
CA SER A 25 -17.40 2.01 -9.78
C SER A 25 -16.54 2.66 -8.72
N ASN A 26 -16.84 2.43 -7.44
CA ASN A 26 -16.08 2.98 -6.32
C ASN A 26 -14.94 2.08 -5.84
N TYR A 27 -14.87 0.83 -6.33
CA TYR A 27 -13.91 -0.15 -5.85
C TYR A 27 -12.45 0.29 -6.10
N LYS A 28 -12.13 0.58 -7.36
CA LYS A 28 -10.77 0.98 -7.71
C LYS A 28 -10.34 2.30 -7.07
N PRO A 29 -11.18 3.37 -7.10
CA PRO A 29 -10.82 4.60 -6.39
C PRO A 29 -10.60 4.39 -4.89
N ALA A 30 -11.39 3.53 -4.25
CA ALA A 30 -11.24 3.26 -2.82
C ALA A 30 -9.90 2.60 -2.52
N TRP A 31 -9.50 1.59 -3.30
CA TRP A 31 -8.21 0.92 -3.11
C TRP A 31 -7.03 1.83 -3.48
N LEU A 32 -7.20 2.71 -4.46
CA LEU A 32 -6.16 3.70 -4.78
C LEU A 32 -5.95 4.65 -3.59
N ASN A 33 -7.04 5.03 -2.92
CA ASN A 33 -6.96 5.85 -1.72
C ASN A 33 -6.19 5.14 -0.61
N VAL A 34 -6.46 3.83 -0.40
CA VAL A 34 -5.70 3.02 0.56
C VAL A 34 -4.21 3.06 0.23
N SER A 35 -3.86 2.84 -1.04
CA SER A 35 -2.46 2.87 -1.48
C SER A 35 -1.79 4.20 -1.15
N ARG A 36 -2.48 5.31 -1.38
CA ARG A 36 -1.93 6.64 -1.13
C ARG A 36 -1.70 6.89 0.36
N ILE A 37 -2.66 6.48 1.21
CA ILE A 37 -2.51 6.67 2.66
C ILE A 37 -1.39 5.78 3.21
N GLU A 38 -1.30 4.54 2.74
CA GLU A 38 -0.23 3.63 3.14
C GLU A 38 1.14 4.20 2.76
N ASP A 39 1.26 4.77 1.56
CA ASP A 39 2.52 5.38 1.12
C ASP A 39 2.89 6.60 1.99
N GLU A 40 1.92 7.41 2.37
CA GLU A 40 2.16 8.50 3.32
C GLU A 40 2.66 7.96 4.66
N LEU A 41 2.06 6.86 5.11
CA LEU A 41 2.44 6.24 6.38
C LEU A 41 3.89 5.76 6.36
N VAL A 42 4.36 5.23 5.23
CA VAL A 42 5.76 4.81 5.07
C VAL A 42 6.73 5.95 5.39
N MET A 43 6.34 7.18 5.08
CA MET A 43 7.19 8.35 5.26
C MET A 43 7.16 8.94 6.66
N CYS A 44 6.34 8.42 7.56
CA CYS A 44 6.25 8.93 8.93
C CYS A 44 7.49 8.55 9.74
N PRO A 45 8.23 9.53 10.30
CA PRO A 45 9.47 9.23 11.02
C PRO A 45 9.29 8.40 12.28
N SER A 46 8.12 8.46 12.90
CA SER A 46 7.85 7.74 14.16
C SER A 46 7.47 6.27 13.95
N LEU A 47 7.32 5.83 12.70
CA LEU A 47 6.94 4.45 12.40
C LEU A 47 8.13 3.53 12.64
N SER A 48 7.88 2.36 13.26
CA SER A 48 8.93 1.34 13.42
C SER A 48 9.28 0.73 12.08
N LEU A 49 10.43 0.03 12.01
CA LEU A 49 10.84 -0.65 10.79
C LEU A 49 9.82 -1.71 10.37
N GLU A 50 9.28 -2.43 11.33
CA GLU A 50 8.27 -3.47 11.07
C GLU A 50 6.98 -2.85 10.51
N GLU A 51 6.49 -1.81 11.16
CA GLU A 51 5.29 -1.11 10.72
C GLU A 51 5.47 -0.50 9.33
N ARG A 52 6.66 0.02 9.07
CA ARG A 52 6.97 0.59 7.76
C ARG A 52 6.96 -0.46 6.67
N GLY A 53 7.47 -1.67 6.97
CA GLY A 53 7.40 -2.78 6.03
C GLY A 53 5.97 -3.19 5.72
N ILE A 54 5.11 -3.23 6.73
CA ILE A 54 3.69 -3.52 6.55
C ILE A 54 3.03 -2.46 5.65
N ALA A 55 3.33 -1.19 5.89
CA ALA A 55 2.78 -0.10 5.10
C ALA A 55 3.21 -0.16 3.64
N ARG A 56 4.48 -0.52 3.38
CA ARG A 56 4.97 -0.68 1.99
C ARG A 56 4.21 -1.79 1.27
N ARG A 57 4.04 -2.94 1.92
CA ARG A 57 3.28 -4.04 1.33
C ARG A 57 1.83 -3.63 1.07
N GLY A 58 1.26 -2.90 2.03
CA GLY A 58 -0.10 -2.40 1.88
C GLY A 58 -0.26 -1.44 0.70
N ALA A 59 0.70 -0.52 0.53
CA ALA A 59 0.66 0.45 -0.56
C ALA A 59 0.71 -0.25 -1.93
N VAL A 60 1.61 -1.22 -2.07
CA VAL A 60 1.76 -1.97 -3.34
C VAL A 60 0.53 -2.84 -3.62
N SER A 61 0.07 -3.59 -2.62
CA SER A 61 -1.09 -4.46 -2.77
C SER A 61 -2.35 -3.68 -3.13
N ALA A 62 -2.58 -2.55 -2.46
CA ALA A 62 -3.76 -1.73 -2.72
C ALA A 62 -3.72 -1.12 -4.12
N ALA A 63 -2.54 -0.73 -4.60
CA ALA A 63 -2.39 -0.24 -5.97
C ALA A 63 -2.80 -1.31 -6.98
N LEU A 64 -2.39 -2.56 -6.75
CA LEU A 64 -2.79 -3.66 -7.64
C LEU A 64 -4.30 -3.91 -7.61
N ARG A 65 -4.90 -3.87 -6.42
CA ARG A 65 -6.36 -4.01 -6.31
C ARG A 65 -7.11 -2.89 -7.03
N ALA A 66 -6.50 -1.70 -7.07
CA ALA A 66 -7.05 -0.57 -7.81
C ALA A 66 -6.83 -0.69 -9.33
N GLY A 67 -6.13 -1.73 -9.79
CA GLY A 67 -5.79 -1.88 -11.20
C GLY A 67 -4.66 -0.96 -11.65
N GLU A 68 -3.93 -0.36 -10.70
CA GLU A 68 -2.87 0.59 -10.97
C GLU A 68 -1.52 -0.11 -10.97
N HIS A 69 -1.30 -0.95 -11.97
CA HIS A 69 -0.08 -1.75 -12.06
C HIS A 69 1.18 -0.91 -12.18
N ASN A 70 1.13 0.19 -12.94
CA ASN A 70 2.27 1.08 -13.07
C ASN A 70 2.62 1.74 -11.74
N ARG A 71 1.59 2.15 -10.98
CA ARG A 71 1.81 2.72 -9.65
C ARG A 71 2.48 1.70 -8.73
N ALA A 72 2.00 0.45 -8.76
CA ALA A 72 2.58 -0.60 -7.92
C ALA A 72 4.07 -0.79 -8.22
N GLN A 73 4.44 -0.84 -9.51
CA GLN A 73 5.83 -0.96 -9.92
C GLN A 73 6.65 0.26 -9.50
N GLU A 74 6.11 1.45 -9.66
CA GLU A 74 6.77 2.69 -9.26
C GLU A 74 7.03 2.72 -7.76
N LEU A 75 6.06 2.26 -6.94
CA LEU A 75 6.22 2.20 -5.49
C LEU A 75 7.36 1.27 -5.10
N VAL A 76 7.45 0.10 -5.72
CA VAL A 76 8.53 -0.85 -5.43
C VAL A 76 9.89 -0.22 -5.75
N GLN A 77 10.01 0.45 -6.89
CA GLN A 77 11.26 1.12 -7.27
C GLN A 77 11.56 2.30 -6.34
N LYS A 78 10.54 3.03 -5.91
CA LYS A 78 10.70 4.12 -4.96
C LYS A 78 11.27 3.64 -3.63
N TYR A 79 10.80 2.49 -3.14
CA TYR A 79 11.23 1.95 -1.85
C TYR A 79 12.58 1.24 -1.90
N ARG A 80 12.95 0.74 -3.08
CA ARG A 80 14.14 -0.12 -3.25
C ARG A 80 15.42 0.40 -2.58
N PRO A 81 15.79 1.68 -2.73
CA PRO A 81 17.05 2.17 -2.16
C PRO A 81 17.11 2.14 -0.64
N THR A 82 15.96 2.05 0.04
CA THR A 82 15.86 2.16 1.49
C THR A 82 15.54 0.84 2.18
N ILE A 83 15.44 -0.25 1.44
CA ILE A 83 15.00 -1.54 1.99
C ILE A 83 16.03 -2.62 1.74
N SER A 84 15.92 -3.72 2.51
CA SER A 84 16.79 -4.88 2.32
C SER A 84 16.42 -5.63 1.04
N THR A 85 17.36 -6.45 0.57
CA THR A 85 17.12 -7.33 -0.59
C THR A 85 15.93 -8.25 -0.34
N THR A 86 15.84 -8.80 0.88
CA THR A 86 14.73 -9.70 1.24
C THR A 86 13.38 -8.99 1.13
N HIS A 87 13.29 -7.78 1.68
CA HIS A 87 12.04 -7.02 1.62
C HIS A 87 11.71 -6.62 0.17
N TYR A 88 12.73 -6.26 -0.61
CA TYR A 88 12.53 -5.96 -2.03
C TYR A 88 11.94 -7.17 -2.76
N GLN A 89 12.47 -8.37 -2.48
CA GLN A 89 11.96 -9.60 -3.08
C GLN A 89 10.50 -9.85 -2.67
N GLU A 90 10.15 -9.56 -1.42
CA GLU A 90 8.76 -9.67 -0.96
C GLU A 90 7.84 -8.76 -1.77
N LEU A 91 8.25 -7.51 -1.99
CA LEU A 91 7.46 -6.56 -2.77
C LEU A 91 7.32 -7.01 -4.22
N CYS A 92 8.41 -7.52 -4.81
CA CYS A 92 8.36 -8.05 -6.17
C CYS A 92 7.41 -9.24 -6.28
N SER A 93 7.32 -10.07 -5.25
CA SER A 93 6.39 -11.20 -5.21
C SER A 93 4.93 -10.73 -5.26
N ILE A 94 4.64 -9.59 -4.67
CA ILE A 94 3.30 -9.01 -4.73
C ILE A 94 2.96 -8.58 -6.17
N LEU A 95 3.96 -8.01 -6.87
CA LEU A 95 3.77 -7.55 -8.25
C LEU A 95 3.49 -8.69 -9.23
N THR A 96 4.02 -9.87 -8.95
CA THR A 96 3.91 -11.02 -9.84
C THR A 96 3.21 -12.17 -9.13
N PRO A 97 1.92 -12.02 -8.82
CA PRO A 97 1.18 -13.10 -8.17
C PRO A 97 1.14 -14.29 -9.09
N LYS A 98 1.32 -15.46 -8.53
CA LYS A 98 1.24 -16.68 -9.31
C LYS A 98 -0.21 -16.91 -9.72
N GLY A 99 -0.41 -16.99 -10.99
CA GLY A 99 -1.71 -17.30 -11.56
C GLY A 99 -2.13 -18.70 -11.24
#